data_1cb16173989a15e88d72ae95e7e50a4b
#
_entry.id   1cb16173989a15e88d72ae95e7e50a4b
#
_cell.length_a   1.000
_cell.length_b   1.000
_cell.length_c   1.000
_cell.angle_alpha   90.00
_cell.angle_beta   90.00
_cell.angle_gamma   90.00
#
_symmetry.space_group_name_H-M   'P 1'
#
loop_
_entity.id
_entity.type
_entity.pdbx_description
1 polymer ?
#
loop_
_entity_poly.entity_id
_entity_poly.type
_entity_poly.pdbx_seq_one_letter_code
_entity_poly.pdbx_strand_id
1 'polypeptide(L)'
;MARLVRVGRLRRLSRDVYVVDRPSLGPWGAEMAAVLHFRGDAVLSGRSAALVWGLTEDSSPVVEVTLVGRNAEPQPGIRIHRVQTLDRHDVRWKSGIPLTAPARTLIDLAATVEPFELENAFVEARRRGLASDREIRAAIARAPKRQGATTLTQLLEAEADPQLTRSIYERKLIALVTAANLPTPLANAVVEGMEVDLYWPDRRLVVEFDSFTFHRDRRAFERDRERDQKLVAAGYRVIRITAWQLDREPFAVMARLAVTLR
;
A
#
# COMPACT_ATOMS: atom_id res chain seq x y z
N MET A 1 19.37 -20.01 -33.83
CA MET A 1 19.41 -19.85 -32.38
C MET A 1 20.56 -20.59 -31.73
N ALA A 2 20.69 -21.92 -31.84
CA ALA A 2 21.74 -22.73 -31.18
C ALA A 2 23.18 -22.23 -31.49
N ARG A 3 23.48 -21.81 -32.73
CA ARG A 3 24.78 -21.25 -33.10
C ARG A 3 25.12 -19.94 -32.33
N LEU A 4 24.12 -19.03 -32.18
CA LEU A 4 24.33 -17.77 -31.49
C LEU A 4 24.52 -17.95 -29.97
N VAL A 5 23.87 -18.94 -29.39
CA VAL A 5 24.10 -19.32 -27.98
C VAL A 5 25.49 -19.92 -27.81
N ARG A 6 25.92 -20.80 -28.74
CA ARG A 6 27.24 -21.43 -28.69
C ARG A 6 28.39 -20.45 -28.81
N VAL A 7 28.24 -19.38 -29.61
CA VAL A 7 29.27 -18.34 -29.77
C VAL A 7 29.11 -17.19 -28.77
N GLY A 8 28.29 -17.35 -27.74
CA GLY A 8 28.13 -16.38 -26.66
C GLY A 8 27.36 -15.10 -27.01
N ARG A 9 26.78 -14.99 -28.21
CA ARG A 9 26.03 -13.80 -28.63
C ARG A 9 24.59 -13.74 -28.07
N LEU A 10 24.07 -14.89 -27.62
CA LEU A 10 22.80 -15.01 -26.94
C LEU A 10 22.95 -15.86 -25.70
N ARG A 11 22.36 -15.43 -24.61
CA ARG A 11 22.20 -16.21 -23.37
C ARG A 11 20.73 -16.57 -23.19
N ARG A 12 20.45 -17.85 -23.01
CA ARG A 12 19.10 -18.33 -22.77
C ARG A 12 18.68 -18.00 -21.32
N LEU A 13 17.55 -17.32 -21.13
CA LEU A 13 16.97 -17.01 -19.82
C LEU A 13 15.91 -18.05 -19.42
N SER A 14 15.05 -18.43 -20.37
CA SER A 14 14.03 -19.45 -20.18
C SER A 14 13.71 -20.12 -21.52
N ARG A 15 12.68 -20.98 -21.54
CA ARG A 15 12.19 -21.56 -22.81
C ARG A 15 11.75 -20.44 -23.75
N ASP A 16 12.36 -20.38 -24.93
CA ASP A 16 12.07 -19.39 -26.00
C ASP A 16 12.44 -17.93 -25.69
N VAL A 17 13.05 -17.63 -24.52
CA VAL A 17 13.48 -16.28 -24.15
C VAL A 17 15.02 -16.21 -24.09
N TYR A 18 15.58 -15.29 -24.86
CA TYR A 18 17.02 -15.10 -24.99
C TYR A 18 17.37 -13.63 -24.78
N VAL A 19 18.51 -13.37 -24.17
CA VAL A 19 19.08 -12.01 -24.07
C VAL A 19 20.27 -11.92 -25.02
N VAL A 20 20.40 -10.79 -25.68
CA VAL A 20 21.59 -10.46 -26.46
C VAL A 20 22.74 -10.26 -25.48
N ASP A 21 23.92 -10.77 -25.82
CA ASP A 21 25.11 -10.76 -24.96
C ASP A 21 25.44 -9.35 -24.46
N ARG A 22 24.98 -9.10 -23.25
CA ARG A 22 25.34 -7.93 -22.42
C ARG A 22 25.59 -8.43 -21.01
N PRO A 23 26.52 -7.79 -20.26
CA PRO A 23 26.88 -8.21 -18.90
C PRO A 23 25.68 -8.21 -17.95
N SER A 24 24.69 -7.34 -18.19
CA SER A 24 23.47 -7.24 -17.38
C SER A 24 22.23 -7.07 -18.23
N LEU A 25 21.10 -7.53 -17.71
CA LEU A 25 19.79 -7.13 -18.22
C LEU A 25 19.66 -5.61 -18.01
N GLY A 26 19.17 -4.91 -19.04
CA GLY A 26 18.84 -3.49 -18.90
C GLY A 26 17.70 -3.28 -17.87
N PRO A 27 17.35 -2.03 -17.59
CA PRO A 27 16.21 -1.72 -16.74
C PRO A 27 14.98 -2.53 -17.20
N TRP A 28 14.29 -3.16 -16.24
CA TRP A 28 13.10 -4.00 -16.48
C TRP A 28 13.36 -5.25 -17.34
N GLY A 29 14.59 -5.71 -17.45
CA GLY A 29 14.91 -6.87 -18.27
C GLY A 29 14.39 -8.19 -17.71
N ALA A 30 14.34 -8.35 -16.39
CA ALA A 30 13.75 -9.51 -15.72
C ALA A 30 12.22 -9.53 -15.90
N GLU A 31 11.57 -8.38 -15.77
CA GLU A 31 10.14 -8.17 -15.96
C GLU A 31 9.71 -8.48 -17.40
N MET A 32 10.46 -7.95 -18.37
CA MET A 32 10.25 -8.25 -19.78
C MET A 32 10.41 -9.74 -20.06
N ALA A 33 11.46 -10.37 -19.54
CA ALA A 33 11.71 -11.81 -19.74
C ALA A 33 10.59 -12.66 -19.15
N ALA A 34 10.06 -12.28 -17.96
CA ALA A 34 8.96 -12.98 -17.34
C ALA A 34 7.67 -12.90 -18.18
N VAL A 35 7.33 -11.75 -18.73
CA VAL A 35 6.16 -11.59 -19.61
C VAL A 35 6.35 -12.36 -20.92
N LEU A 36 7.50 -12.28 -21.56
CA LEU A 36 7.81 -12.99 -22.81
C LEU A 36 7.77 -14.52 -22.64
N HIS A 37 8.11 -15.02 -21.44
CA HIS A 37 8.05 -16.46 -21.15
C HIS A 37 6.65 -17.03 -21.39
N PHE A 38 5.59 -16.25 -21.14
CA PHE A 38 4.19 -16.65 -21.33
C PHE A 38 3.62 -16.27 -22.70
N ARG A 39 4.46 -15.84 -23.65
CA ARG A 39 4.11 -15.61 -25.07
C ARG A 39 2.98 -14.58 -25.29
N GLY A 40 2.87 -13.60 -24.43
CA GLY A 40 1.88 -12.51 -24.52
C GLY A 40 0.58 -12.75 -23.75
N ASP A 41 0.43 -13.92 -23.09
CA ASP A 41 -0.75 -14.21 -22.26
C ASP A 41 -0.61 -13.69 -20.81
N ALA A 42 0.52 -13.06 -20.49
CA ALA A 42 0.81 -12.50 -19.18
C ALA A 42 0.97 -11.00 -19.24
N VAL A 43 0.55 -10.34 -18.16
CA VAL A 43 0.86 -8.93 -17.88
C VAL A 43 1.61 -8.83 -16.55
N LEU A 44 2.55 -7.93 -16.46
CA LEU A 44 3.23 -7.63 -15.20
C LEU A 44 2.20 -7.10 -14.19
N SER A 45 2.23 -7.53 -12.94
CA SER A 45 1.22 -7.19 -11.93
C SER A 45 1.82 -7.06 -10.52
N GLY A 46 1.01 -6.76 -9.53
CA GLY A 46 1.40 -6.68 -8.13
C GLY A 46 2.58 -5.74 -7.88
N ARG A 47 3.53 -6.17 -7.05
CA ARG A 47 4.73 -5.39 -6.71
C ARG A 47 5.59 -5.06 -7.93
N SER A 48 5.72 -5.98 -8.88
CA SER A 48 6.52 -5.73 -10.08
C SER A 48 5.91 -4.64 -10.97
N ALA A 49 4.59 -4.60 -11.13
CA ALA A 49 3.94 -3.49 -11.82
C ALA A 49 4.06 -2.17 -11.03
N ALA A 50 3.91 -2.23 -9.71
CA ALA A 50 4.08 -1.07 -8.84
C ALA A 50 5.48 -0.47 -8.95
N LEU A 51 6.52 -1.30 -8.97
CA LEU A 51 7.91 -0.87 -9.15
C LEU A 51 8.11 -0.18 -10.50
N VAL A 52 7.59 -0.76 -11.60
CA VAL A 52 7.67 -0.14 -12.93
C VAL A 52 6.91 1.19 -12.97
N TRP A 53 5.77 1.31 -12.28
CA TRP A 53 5.04 2.56 -12.13
C TRP A 53 5.78 3.57 -11.23
N GLY A 54 6.72 3.13 -10.37
CA GLY A 54 7.39 3.92 -9.35
C GLY A 54 6.47 4.23 -8.17
N LEU A 55 5.59 3.28 -7.84
CA LEU A 55 4.70 3.33 -6.67
C LEU A 55 5.33 2.65 -5.44
N THR A 56 6.41 1.93 -5.62
CA THR A 56 7.23 1.33 -4.57
C THR A 56 8.70 1.38 -4.98
N GLU A 57 9.58 1.39 -4.00
CA GLU A 57 11.03 1.27 -4.20
C GLU A 57 11.53 -0.17 -3.92
N ASP A 58 10.68 -1.00 -3.35
CA ASP A 58 11.00 -2.38 -2.99
C ASP A 58 11.12 -3.27 -4.25
N SER A 59 12.36 -3.66 -4.55
CA SER A 59 12.69 -4.58 -5.63
C SER A 59 12.71 -6.02 -5.09
N SER A 60 11.60 -6.73 -5.23
CA SER A 60 11.57 -8.16 -4.96
C SER A 60 12.40 -8.93 -6.00
N PRO A 61 13.16 -9.99 -5.62
CA PRO A 61 13.81 -10.88 -6.57
C PRO A 61 12.81 -11.72 -7.37
N VAL A 62 11.54 -11.72 -6.97
CA VAL A 62 10.45 -12.48 -7.62
C VAL A 62 9.62 -11.54 -8.46
N VAL A 63 9.54 -11.82 -9.76
CA VAL A 63 8.70 -11.05 -10.69
C VAL A 63 7.25 -11.54 -10.61
N GLU A 64 6.31 -10.63 -10.43
CA GLU A 64 4.88 -10.95 -10.36
C GLU A 64 4.18 -10.70 -11.69
N VAL A 65 3.47 -11.71 -12.19
CA VAL A 65 2.70 -11.62 -13.41
C VAL A 65 1.27 -12.12 -13.20
N THR A 66 0.33 -11.53 -13.91
CA THR A 66 -1.04 -12.05 -14.02
C THR A 66 -1.21 -12.76 -15.36
N LEU A 67 -1.60 -14.03 -15.30
CA LEU A 67 -1.88 -14.88 -16.46
C LEU A 67 -3.39 -14.96 -16.68
N VAL A 68 -3.82 -14.76 -17.93
CA VAL A 68 -5.24 -14.68 -18.29
C VAL A 68 -5.71 -15.95 -18.98
N GLY A 69 -6.79 -16.54 -18.49
CA GLY A 69 -7.55 -17.61 -19.17
C GLY A 69 -6.84 -18.96 -19.29
N ARG A 70 -5.67 -19.15 -18.70
CA ARG A 70 -4.95 -20.43 -18.76
C ARG A 70 -4.14 -20.75 -17.51
N ASN A 71 -3.78 -22.01 -17.37
CA ASN A 71 -2.81 -22.49 -16.39
C ASN A 71 -1.40 -22.52 -17.01
N ALA A 72 -0.41 -22.29 -16.17
CA ALA A 72 0.99 -22.50 -16.51
C ALA A 72 1.71 -23.16 -15.34
N GLU A 73 2.79 -23.86 -15.64
CA GLU A 73 3.64 -24.45 -14.62
C GLU A 73 4.37 -23.35 -13.82
N PRO A 74 4.62 -23.58 -12.53
CA PRO A 74 5.44 -22.70 -11.73
C PRO A 74 6.82 -22.48 -12.38
N GLN A 75 7.30 -21.26 -12.32
CA GLN A 75 8.63 -20.89 -12.84
C GLN A 75 9.45 -20.28 -11.70
N PRO A 76 10.70 -20.71 -11.50
CA PRO A 76 11.60 -20.11 -10.53
C PRO A 76 11.72 -18.58 -10.74
N GLY A 77 11.60 -17.82 -9.69
CA GLY A 77 11.69 -16.36 -9.75
C GLY A 77 10.46 -15.64 -10.33
N ILE A 78 9.38 -16.36 -10.66
CA ILE A 78 8.14 -15.76 -11.16
C ILE A 78 6.96 -16.22 -10.30
N ARG A 79 6.23 -15.26 -9.74
CA ARG A 79 4.96 -15.49 -9.06
C ARG A 79 3.81 -15.27 -10.03
N ILE A 80 2.99 -16.30 -10.23
CA ILE A 80 1.89 -16.29 -11.18
C ILE A 80 0.57 -16.09 -10.45
N HIS A 81 -0.09 -14.97 -10.72
CA HIS A 81 -1.49 -14.75 -10.36
C HIS A 81 -2.39 -15.16 -11.53
N ARG A 82 -3.47 -15.88 -11.27
CA ARG A 82 -4.36 -16.39 -12.31
C ARG A 82 -5.69 -15.67 -12.26
N VAL A 83 -6.18 -15.24 -13.42
CA VAL A 83 -7.50 -14.65 -13.59
C VAL A 83 -8.17 -15.24 -14.82
N GLN A 84 -9.49 -15.38 -14.80
CA GLN A 84 -10.24 -15.82 -15.97
C GLN A 84 -10.27 -14.76 -17.06
N THR A 85 -10.43 -13.50 -16.63
CA THR A 85 -10.50 -12.36 -17.53
C THR A 85 -9.77 -11.17 -16.92
N LEU A 86 -9.24 -10.33 -17.78
CA LEU A 86 -8.67 -9.04 -17.42
C LEU A 86 -9.19 -8.00 -18.39
N ASP A 87 -9.86 -6.98 -17.86
CA ASP A 87 -10.42 -5.92 -18.69
C ASP A 87 -9.30 -5.12 -19.38
N ARG A 88 -9.55 -4.70 -20.63
CA ARG A 88 -8.59 -3.90 -21.40
C ARG A 88 -8.21 -2.58 -20.71
N HIS A 89 -9.10 -2.00 -19.91
CA HIS A 89 -8.82 -0.78 -19.14
C HIS A 89 -7.88 -1.03 -17.96
N ASP A 90 -7.75 -2.29 -17.53
CA ASP A 90 -6.85 -2.71 -16.45
C ASP A 90 -5.45 -3.05 -16.95
N VAL A 91 -5.16 -2.87 -18.25
CA VAL A 91 -3.84 -3.09 -18.85
C VAL A 91 -3.33 -1.80 -19.50
N ARG A 92 -2.05 -1.55 -19.32
CA ARG A 92 -1.29 -0.45 -19.95
C ARG A 92 0.06 -0.98 -20.44
N TRP A 93 0.74 -0.16 -21.22
CA TRP A 93 2.09 -0.43 -21.70
C TRP A 93 3.05 0.61 -21.15
N LYS A 94 4.17 0.17 -20.63
CA LYS A 94 5.27 1.07 -20.23
C LYS A 94 6.60 0.38 -20.53
N SER A 95 7.53 1.10 -21.14
CA SER A 95 8.84 0.58 -21.55
C SER A 95 8.75 -0.71 -22.40
N GLY A 96 7.71 -0.86 -23.21
CA GLY A 96 7.48 -2.05 -24.03
C GLY A 96 6.95 -3.27 -23.29
N ILE A 97 6.57 -3.14 -22.00
CA ILE A 97 6.04 -4.20 -21.16
C ILE A 97 4.54 -3.99 -20.94
N PRO A 98 3.68 -4.99 -21.19
CA PRO A 98 2.29 -4.95 -20.76
C PRO A 98 2.22 -5.16 -19.25
N LEU A 99 1.53 -4.27 -18.54
CA LEU A 99 1.40 -4.34 -17.09
C LEU A 99 0.00 -3.89 -16.64
N THR A 100 -0.37 -4.24 -15.42
CA THR A 100 -1.63 -3.77 -14.85
C THR A 100 -1.63 -2.24 -14.77
N ALA A 101 -2.74 -1.61 -15.16
CA ALA A 101 -2.95 -0.17 -15.03
C ALA A 101 -2.79 0.27 -13.57
N PRO A 102 -2.36 1.51 -13.27
CA PRO A 102 -2.07 1.94 -11.90
C PRO A 102 -3.22 1.68 -10.92
N ALA A 103 -4.45 2.00 -11.28
CA ALA A 103 -5.62 1.72 -10.44
C ALA A 103 -5.79 0.22 -10.16
N ARG A 104 -5.56 -0.66 -11.14
CA ARG A 104 -5.59 -2.09 -10.96
C ARG A 104 -4.41 -2.60 -10.15
N THR A 105 -3.23 -2.04 -10.35
CA THR A 105 -2.04 -2.36 -9.55
C THR A 105 -2.27 -2.07 -8.07
N LEU A 106 -2.95 -0.98 -7.71
CA LEU A 106 -3.33 -0.69 -6.33
C LEU A 106 -4.24 -1.75 -5.71
N ILE A 107 -5.20 -2.29 -6.49
CA ILE A 107 -6.05 -3.40 -6.02
C ILE A 107 -5.21 -4.67 -5.76
N ASP A 108 -4.27 -4.96 -6.64
CA ASP A 108 -3.40 -6.14 -6.51
C ASP A 108 -2.45 -5.98 -5.30
N LEU A 109 -1.90 -4.78 -5.06
CA LEU A 109 -1.11 -4.46 -3.87
C LEU A 109 -1.92 -4.59 -2.59
N ALA A 110 -3.14 -4.07 -2.56
CA ALA A 110 -4.01 -4.09 -1.38
C ALA A 110 -4.30 -5.52 -0.86
N ALA A 111 -4.06 -6.54 -1.67
CA ALA A 111 -4.20 -7.94 -1.30
C ALA A 111 -2.93 -8.55 -0.67
N THR A 112 -1.77 -7.91 -0.82
CA THR A 112 -0.48 -8.58 -0.58
C THR A 112 0.55 -7.76 0.19
N VAL A 113 0.40 -6.44 0.24
CA VAL A 113 1.36 -5.57 0.93
C VAL A 113 0.82 -5.11 2.27
N GLU A 114 1.73 -4.63 3.11
CA GLU A 114 1.35 -3.99 4.37
C GLU A 114 0.61 -2.67 4.10
N PRO A 115 -0.32 -2.29 4.95
CA PRO A 115 -1.15 -1.10 4.73
C PRO A 115 -0.38 0.20 4.52
N PHE A 116 0.69 0.42 5.26
CA PHE A 116 1.54 1.60 5.07
C PHE A 116 2.14 1.67 3.65
N GLU A 117 2.55 0.53 3.11
CA GLU A 117 3.06 0.45 1.74
C GLU A 117 1.96 0.73 0.71
N LEU A 118 0.75 0.19 0.93
CA LEU A 118 -0.41 0.46 0.09
C LEU A 118 -0.77 1.94 0.08
N GLU A 119 -0.79 2.58 1.24
CA GLU A 119 -1.09 4.00 1.38
C GLU A 119 -0.10 4.87 0.64
N ASN A 120 1.20 4.61 0.81
CA ASN A 120 2.23 5.32 0.07
C ASN A 120 2.05 5.16 -1.43
N ALA A 121 1.77 3.94 -1.91
CA ALA A 121 1.51 3.67 -3.31
C ALA A 121 0.24 4.39 -3.82
N PHE A 122 -0.82 4.41 -3.02
CA PHE A 122 -2.08 5.08 -3.32
C PHE A 122 -1.90 6.61 -3.43
N VAL A 123 -1.25 7.21 -2.44
CA VAL A 123 -0.95 8.65 -2.42
C VAL A 123 -0.06 9.03 -3.60
N GLU A 124 0.98 8.25 -3.85
CA GLU A 124 1.93 8.51 -4.94
C GLU A 124 1.26 8.39 -6.32
N ALA A 125 0.38 7.41 -6.50
CA ALA A 125 -0.40 7.25 -7.73
C ALA A 125 -1.27 8.47 -8.01
N ARG A 126 -1.94 9.01 -7.00
CA ARG A 126 -2.78 10.21 -7.10
C ARG A 126 -1.94 11.47 -7.34
N ARG A 127 -0.90 11.68 -6.53
CA ARG A 127 0.00 12.83 -6.62
C ARG A 127 0.62 12.98 -8.01
N ARG A 128 0.99 11.85 -8.64
CA ARG A 128 1.57 11.81 -9.98
C ARG A 128 0.52 11.78 -11.10
N GLY A 129 -0.77 11.79 -10.77
CA GLY A 129 -1.84 11.70 -11.76
C GLY A 129 -1.89 10.37 -12.52
N LEU A 130 -1.32 9.31 -11.94
CA LEU A 130 -1.33 7.96 -12.53
C LEU A 130 -2.69 7.28 -12.39
N ALA A 131 -3.41 7.55 -11.30
CA ALA A 131 -4.76 7.06 -11.06
C ALA A 131 -5.58 8.09 -10.28
N SER A 132 -6.71 8.49 -10.84
CA SER A 132 -7.72 9.31 -10.17
C SER A 132 -8.66 8.44 -9.34
N ASP A 133 -9.36 9.03 -8.36
CA ASP A 133 -10.37 8.34 -7.55
C ASP A 133 -11.45 7.69 -8.43
N ARG A 134 -11.85 8.36 -9.51
CA ARG A 134 -12.81 7.82 -10.48
C ARG A 134 -12.26 6.56 -11.16
N GLU A 135 -11.00 6.55 -11.57
CA GLU A 135 -10.38 5.37 -12.21
C GLU A 135 -10.20 4.23 -11.22
N ILE A 136 -9.86 4.53 -9.96
CA ILE A 136 -9.75 3.53 -8.89
C ILE A 136 -11.12 2.92 -8.61
N ARG A 137 -12.17 3.73 -8.43
CA ARG A 137 -13.55 3.23 -8.25
C ARG A 137 -14.01 2.38 -9.44
N ALA A 138 -13.69 2.80 -10.66
CA ALA A 138 -14.01 2.04 -11.86
C ALA A 138 -13.27 0.69 -11.92
N ALA A 139 -12.00 0.63 -11.51
CA ALA A 139 -11.24 -0.60 -11.44
C ALA A 139 -11.80 -1.55 -10.36
N ILE A 140 -12.19 -1.04 -9.19
CA ILE A 140 -12.87 -1.81 -8.13
C ILE A 140 -14.19 -2.40 -8.67
N ALA A 141 -14.99 -1.59 -9.37
CA ALA A 141 -16.26 -2.03 -9.93
C ALA A 141 -16.09 -3.16 -10.96
N ARG A 142 -14.99 -3.19 -11.72
CA ARG A 142 -14.68 -4.29 -12.65
C ARG A 142 -14.20 -5.57 -11.94
N ALA A 143 -13.69 -5.44 -10.71
CA ALA A 143 -13.11 -6.57 -9.97
C ALA A 143 -13.57 -6.61 -8.49
N PRO A 144 -14.90 -6.59 -8.20
CA PRO A 144 -15.42 -6.37 -6.85
C PRO A 144 -15.10 -7.53 -5.87
N LYS A 145 -14.86 -8.71 -6.40
CA LYS A 145 -14.53 -9.91 -5.60
C LYS A 145 -13.01 -10.08 -5.36
N ARG A 146 -12.19 -9.15 -5.85
CA ARG A 146 -10.76 -9.22 -5.59
C ARG A 146 -10.44 -8.86 -4.15
N GLN A 147 -9.52 -9.59 -3.55
CA GLN A 147 -9.18 -9.48 -2.13
C GLN A 147 -8.82 -8.06 -1.70
N GLY A 148 -8.16 -7.26 -2.55
CA GLY A 148 -7.78 -5.88 -2.24
C GLY A 148 -8.87 -4.83 -2.48
N ALA A 149 -9.99 -5.19 -3.11
CA ALA A 149 -11.04 -4.23 -3.50
C ALA A 149 -11.66 -3.52 -2.27
N THR A 150 -11.97 -4.28 -1.23
CA THR A 150 -12.55 -3.73 0.01
C THR A 150 -11.58 -2.77 0.72
N THR A 151 -10.33 -3.16 0.85
CA THR A 151 -9.29 -2.33 1.51
C THR A 151 -9.09 -1.01 0.75
N LEU A 152 -9.05 -1.07 -0.58
CA LEU A 152 -8.87 0.13 -1.39
C LEU A 152 -10.14 1.03 -1.38
N THR A 153 -11.32 0.44 -1.25
CA THR A 153 -12.57 1.19 -1.05
C THR A 153 -12.53 1.95 0.28
N GLN A 154 -12.11 1.29 1.35
CA GLN A 154 -11.97 1.92 2.66
C GLN A 154 -10.99 3.09 2.64
N LEU A 155 -9.86 2.97 1.92
CA LEU A 155 -8.92 4.08 1.73
C LEU A 155 -9.56 5.27 1.01
N LEU A 156 -10.32 5.01 -0.07
CA LEU A 156 -11.02 6.06 -0.82
C LEU A 156 -12.09 6.76 0.02
N GLU A 157 -12.78 6.03 0.89
CA GLU A 157 -13.81 6.58 1.78
C GLU A 157 -13.19 7.39 2.91
N ALA A 158 -12.10 6.90 3.50
CA ALA A 158 -11.36 7.61 4.52
C ALA A 158 -10.82 8.96 4.03
N GLU A 159 -10.37 9.02 2.79
CA GLU A 159 -9.93 10.26 2.14
C GLU A 159 -11.08 11.21 1.78
N ALA A 160 -12.27 10.67 1.48
CA ALA A 160 -13.44 11.48 1.11
C ALA A 160 -14.03 12.22 2.31
N ASP A 161 -13.99 11.64 3.50
CA ASP A 161 -14.45 12.27 4.75
C ASP A 161 -13.52 11.94 5.93
N PRO A 162 -12.41 12.69 6.06
CA PRO A 162 -11.44 12.47 7.13
C PRO A 162 -12.03 12.66 8.53
N GLN A 163 -12.99 13.60 8.70
CA GLN A 163 -13.60 13.86 10.01
C GLN A 163 -14.52 12.72 10.45
N LEU A 164 -15.34 12.19 9.54
CA LEU A 164 -16.19 11.05 9.84
C LEU A 164 -15.34 9.82 10.18
N THR A 165 -14.30 9.57 9.41
CA THR A 165 -13.37 8.46 9.64
C THR A 165 -12.69 8.59 11.00
N ARG A 166 -12.17 9.76 11.35
CA ARG A 166 -11.58 10.06 12.66
C ARG A 166 -12.57 9.73 13.79
N SER A 167 -13.79 10.24 13.71
CA SER A 167 -14.84 10.00 14.72
C SER A 167 -15.22 8.52 14.87
N ILE A 168 -15.21 7.72 13.81
CA ILE A 168 -15.45 6.28 13.87
C ILE A 168 -14.35 5.57 14.65
N TYR A 169 -13.10 5.90 14.37
CA TYR A 169 -11.95 5.24 15.01
C TYR A 169 -11.72 5.72 16.45
N GLU A 170 -12.02 6.98 16.77
CA GLU A 170 -12.07 7.46 18.15
C GLU A 170 -13.05 6.63 19.01
N ARG A 171 -14.28 6.44 18.52
CA ARG A 171 -15.28 5.59 19.20
C ARG A 171 -14.83 4.14 19.34
N LYS A 172 -14.19 3.60 18.29
CA LYS A 172 -13.65 2.24 18.34
C LYS A 172 -12.57 2.09 19.39
N LEU A 173 -11.64 3.06 19.47
CA LEU A 173 -10.58 3.06 20.45
C LEU A 173 -11.14 3.19 21.88
N ILE A 174 -12.11 4.07 22.12
CA ILE A 174 -12.79 4.21 23.42
C ILE A 174 -13.46 2.90 23.83
N ALA A 175 -14.15 2.24 22.90
CA ALA A 175 -14.77 0.94 23.18
C ALA A 175 -13.75 -0.14 23.57
N LEU A 176 -12.59 -0.20 22.91
CA LEU A 176 -11.50 -1.10 23.24
C LEU A 176 -10.86 -0.79 24.60
N VAL A 177 -10.64 0.50 24.91
CA VAL A 177 -10.16 0.97 26.21
C VAL A 177 -11.10 0.52 27.33
N THR A 178 -12.41 0.70 27.14
CA THR A 178 -13.43 0.28 28.08
C THR A 178 -13.45 -1.25 28.26
N ALA A 179 -13.40 -1.99 27.17
CA ALA A 179 -13.38 -3.47 27.20
C ALA A 179 -12.11 -4.02 27.88
N ALA A 180 -10.99 -3.28 27.81
CA ALA A 180 -9.75 -3.62 28.48
C ALA A 180 -9.68 -3.16 29.95
N ASN A 181 -10.76 -2.59 30.50
CA ASN A 181 -10.80 -1.99 31.85
C ASN A 181 -9.68 -0.97 32.09
N LEU A 182 -9.28 -0.22 31.08
CA LEU A 182 -8.33 0.87 31.21
C LEU A 182 -9.07 2.16 31.61
N PRO A 183 -8.38 3.15 32.23
CA PRO A 183 -8.99 4.42 32.56
C PRO A 183 -9.64 5.10 31.36
N THR A 184 -10.83 5.62 31.52
CA THR A 184 -11.56 6.31 30.42
C THR A 184 -10.88 7.64 30.08
N PRO A 185 -10.57 7.91 28.82
CA PRO A 185 -10.00 9.18 28.40
C PRO A 185 -11.06 10.28 28.31
N LEU A 186 -10.59 11.53 28.33
CA LEU A 186 -11.35 12.68 27.85
C LEU A 186 -11.21 12.73 26.33
N ALA A 187 -12.32 12.71 25.59
CA ALA A 187 -12.33 12.87 24.13
C ALA A 187 -12.39 14.36 23.74
N ASN A 188 -11.74 14.71 22.63
CA ASN A 188 -11.71 16.07 22.08
C ASN A 188 -11.36 17.15 23.14
N ALA A 189 -10.39 16.85 23.97
CA ALA A 189 -9.94 17.73 25.06
C ALA A 189 -9.02 18.82 24.53
N VAL A 190 -9.02 19.97 25.19
CA VAL A 190 -8.05 21.03 24.90
C VAL A 190 -6.88 20.92 25.88
N VAL A 191 -5.67 20.68 25.35
CA VAL A 191 -4.42 20.56 26.10
C VAL A 191 -3.44 21.60 25.55
N GLU A 192 -2.90 22.47 26.39
CA GLU A 192 -2.01 23.57 25.98
C GLU A 192 -2.57 24.42 24.81
N GLY A 193 -3.90 24.65 24.83
CA GLY A 193 -4.59 25.38 23.75
C GLY A 193 -4.77 24.64 22.46
N MET A 194 -4.47 23.32 22.42
CA MET A 194 -4.60 22.47 21.26
C MET A 194 -5.65 21.39 21.52
N GLU A 195 -6.58 21.21 20.59
CA GLU A 195 -7.54 20.11 20.62
C GLU A 195 -6.82 18.79 20.34
N VAL A 196 -7.02 17.78 21.21
CA VAL A 196 -6.44 16.45 21.12
C VAL A 196 -7.54 15.39 21.12
N ASP A 197 -7.32 14.26 20.41
CA ASP A 197 -8.37 13.25 20.24
C ASP A 197 -8.75 12.58 21.55
N LEU A 198 -7.77 12.03 22.28
CA LEU A 198 -7.99 11.42 23.59
C LEU A 198 -6.91 11.86 24.57
N TYR A 199 -7.34 12.14 25.81
CA TYR A 199 -6.47 12.65 26.85
C TYR A 199 -6.70 11.96 28.19
N TRP A 200 -5.63 11.53 28.87
CA TRP A 200 -5.60 11.04 30.25
C TRP A 200 -4.85 12.05 31.13
N PRO A 201 -5.57 12.92 31.86
CA PRO A 201 -4.94 13.99 32.68
C PRO A 201 -3.95 13.45 33.70
N ASP A 202 -4.37 12.44 34.47
CA ASP A 202 -3.59 11.85 35.57
C ASP A 202 -2.26 11.21 35.09
N ARG A 203 -2.17 10.91 33.80
CA ARG A 203 -1.00 10.29 33.18
C ARG A 203 -0.26 11.22 32.23
N ARG A 204 -0.77 12.45 32.03
CA ARG A 204 -0.27 13.41 31.03
C ARG A 204 -0.08 12.73 29.68
N LEU A 205 -1.02 11.84 29.32
CA LEU A 205 -0.97 11.07 28.10
C LEU A 205 -1.99 11.61 27.10
N VAL A 206 -1.50 11.99 25.94
CA VAL A 206 -2.29 12.36 24.77
C VAL A 206 -2.20 11.23 23.75
N VAL A 207 -3.34 10.83 23.21
CA VAL A 207 -3.40 9.93 22.06
C VAL A 207 -4.04 10.66 20.90
N GLU A 208 -3.33 10.72 19.80
CA GLU A 208 -3.77 11.32 18.54
C GLU A 208 -4.08 10.22 17.55
N PHE A 209 -5.17 10.37 16.84
CA PHE A 209 -5.56 9.48 15.78
C PHE A 209 -4.90 9.95 14.48
N ASP A 210 -3.94 9.17 13.99
CA ASP A 210 -3.30 9.45 12.71
C ASP A 210 -4.18 8.92 11.58
N SER A 211 -5.07 9.80 11.08
CA SER A 211 -5.87 9.49 9.92
C SER A 211 -5.01 9.55 8.66
N PHE A 212 -5.28 8.68 7.72
CA PHE A 212 -4.56 8.43 6.47
C PHE A 212 -4.34 9.62 5.53
N THR A 213 -4.50 10.84 5.95
CA THR A 213 -4.38 12.03 5.11
C THR A 213 -2.93 12.43 4.89
N PHE A 214 -2.20 11.65 4.10
CA PHE A 214 -0.85 12.02 3.61
C PHE A 214 -0.84 13.16 2.58
N HIS A 215 -1.97 13.80 2.30
CA HIS A 215 -2.00 15.05 1.53
C HIS A 215 -1.67 16.27 2.39
N ARG A 216 -0.83 16.09 3.40
CA ARG A 216 -0.33 17.25 4.11
C ARG A 216 0.75 17.89 3.25
N ASP A 217 0.42 19.06 2.72
CA ASP A 217 1.40 20.04 2.30
C ASP A 217 2.54 20.07 3.34
N ARG A 218 3.78 20.22 2.90
CA ARG A 218 4.95 20.33 3.78
C ARG A 218 4.68 21.24 4.99
N ARG A 219 3.90 22.30 4.80
CA ARG A 219 3.48 23.21 5.89
C ARG A 219 2.56 22.54 6.92
N ALA A 220 1.70 21.64 6.51
CA ALA A 220 0.83 20.90 7.42
C ALA A 220 1.65 19.88 8.24
N PHE A 221 2.59 19.19 7.60
CA PHE A 221 3.53 18.29 8.28
C PHE A 221 4.41 19.03 9.30
N GLU A 222 4.94 20.20 8.97
CA GLU A 222 5.75 21.00 9.89
C GLU A 222 4.90 21.49 11.08
N ARG A 223 3.66 21.94 10.85
CA ARG A 223 2.74 22.35 11.94
C ARG A 223 2.44 21.20 12.90
N ASP A 224 2.26 19.98 12.40
CA ASP A 224 2.00 18.82 13.26
C ASP A 224 3.23 18.44 14.09
N ARG A 225 4.41 18.50 13.49
CA ARG A 225 5.67 18.32 14.22
C ARG A 225 5.85 19.36 15.32
N GLU A 226 5.57 20.61 15.01
CA GLU A 226 5.62 21.70 15.98
C GLU A 226 4.62 21.51 17.13
N ARG A 227 3.41 21.02 16.81
CA ARG A 227 2.37 20.67 17.78
C ARG A 227 2.84 19.55 18.71
N ASP A 228 3.37 18.46 18.18
CA ASP A 228 3.92 17.36 18.98
C ASP A 228 5.06 17.84 19.88
N GLN A 229 5.96 18.65 19.35
CA GLN A 229 7.08 19.21 20.13
C GLN A 229 6.60 20.07 21.28
N LYS A 230 5.54 20.89 21.11
CA LYS A 230 4.95 21.71 22.17
C LYS A 230 4.36 20.83 23.28
N LEU A 231 3.61 19.77 22.93
CA LEU A 231 3.07 18.84 23.92
C LEU A 231 4.18 18.11 24.69
N VAL A 232 5.19 17.60 23.98
CA VAL A 232 6.33 16.92 24.61
C VAL A 232 7.14 17.88 25.49
N ALA A 233 7.40 19.11 25.05
CA ALA A 233 8.09 20.13 25.83
C ALA A 233 7.31 20.53 27.09
N ALA A 234 5.97 20.52 27.03
CA ALA A 234 5.09 20.70 28.18
C ALA A 234 4.98 19.49 29.12
N GLY A 235 5.72 18.40 28.82
CA GLY A 235 5.80 17.17 29.62
C GLY A 235 4.68 16.17 29.38
N TYR A 236 3.99 16.24 28.24
CA TYR A 236 3.01 15.25 27.84
C TYR A 236 3.67 14.11 27.08
N ARG A 237 3.16 12.90 27.26
CA ARG A 237 3.46 11.77 26.42
C ARG A 237 2.47 11.74 25.26
N VAL A 238 2.94 11.67 24.03
CA VAL A 238 2.09 11.63 22.84
C VAL A 238 2.22 10.27 22.18
N ILE A 239 1.11 9.58 21.96
CA ILE A 239 1.02 8.33 21.19
C ILE A 239 0.15 8.59 19.97
N ARG A 240 0.65 8.21 18.79
CA ARG A 240 -0.14 8.21 17.56
C ARG A 240 -0.60 6.79 17.26
N ILE A 241 -1.87 6.66 16.93
CA ILE A 241 -2.50 5.38 16.57
C ILE A 241 -3.12 5.53 15.20
N THR A 242 -2.72 4.68 14.28
CA THR A 242 -3.32 4.65 12.94
C THR A 242 -4.59 3.79 12.92
N ALA A 243 -5.48 4.07 11.96
CA ALA A 243 -6.66 3.26 11.69
C ALA A 243 -6.30 1.78 11.49
N TRP A 244 -5.22 1.54 10.74
CA TRP A 244 -4.71 0.19 10.49
C TRP A 244 -4.32 -0.55 11.77
N GLN A 245 -3.53 0.09 12.66
CA GLN A 245 -3.14 -0.54 13.92
C GLN A 245 -4.37 -0.94 14.73
N LEU A 246 -5.40 -0.10 14.71
CA LEU A 246 -6.62 -0.38 15.45
C LEU A 246 -7.47 -1.50 14.80
N ASP A 247 -7.40 -1.67 13.49
CA ASP A 247 -8.13 -2.71 12.76
C ASP A 247 -7.42 -4.06 12.79
N ARG A 248 -6.09 -4.08 12.67
CA ARG A 248 -5.31 -5.30 12.50
C ARG A 248 -4.61 -5.78 13.77
N GLU A 249 -4.24 -4.85 14.65
CA GLU A 249 -3.47 -5.13 15.86
C GLU A 249 -4.11 -4.53 17.13
N PRO A 250 -5.45 -4.63 17.35
CA PRO A 250 -6.12 -3.96 18.47
C PRO A 250 -5.52 -4.37 19.82
N PHE A 251 -5.15 -5.63 19.99
CA PHE A 251 -4.55 -6.11 21.22
C PHE A 251 -3.15 -5.54 21.48
N ALA A 252 -2.33 -5.36 20.43
CA ALA A 252 -1.02 -4.73 20.57
C ALA A 252 -1.15 -3.24 20.91
N VAL A 253 -2.13 -2.54 20.33
CA VAL A 253 -2.46 -1.16 20.69
C VAL A 253 -2.88 -1.09 22.16
N MET A 254 -3.79 -1.97 22.62
CA MET A 254 -4.23 -1.99 24.01
C MET A 254 -3.10 -2.33 24.97
N ALA A 255 -2.21 -3.26 24.63
CA ALA A 255 -1.05 -3.59 25.46
C ALA A 255 -0.10 -2.38 25.64
N ARG A 256 0.18 -1.64 24.56
CA ARG A 256 0.99 -0.41 24.62
C ARG A 256 0.33 0.66 25.49
N LEU A 257 -0.97 0.88 25.32
CA LEU A 257 -1.72 1.83 26.16
C LEU A 257 -1.73 1.41 27.62
N ALA A 258 -1.96 0.14 27.92
CA ALA A 258 -1.96 -0.38 29.29
C ALA A 258 -0.61 -0.21 29.99
N VAL A 259 0.51 -0.39 29.29
CA VAL A 259 1.85 -0.13 29.83
C VAL A 259 2.06 1.37 30.07
N THR A 260 1.55 2.21 29.20
CA THR A 260 1.74 3.68 29.28
C THR A 260 0.83 4.30 30.35
N LEU A 261 -0.31 3.69 30.66
CA LEU A 261 -1.29 4.14 31.66
C LEU A 261 -0.99 3.64 33.09
N ARG A 262 0.00 2.78 33.27
CA ARG A 262 0.52 2.37 34.59
C ARG A 262 1.35 3.50 35.23
#